data_1330cde9226ac1ed266a9ab15c3fea4f
#
_entry.id   1330cde9226ac1ed266a9ab15c3fea4f
#
_cell.length_a   1.000
_cell.length_b   1.000
_cell.length_c   1.000
_cell.angle_alpha   90.00
_cell.angle_beta   90.00
_cell.angle_gamma   90.00
#
_symmetry.space_group_name_H-M   'P 1'
#
loop_
_entity.id
_entity.type
_entity.pdbx_description
1 polymer ?
#
loop_
_entity_poly.entity_id
_entity_poly.type
_entity_poly.pdbx_seq_one_letter_code
_entity_poly.pdbx_strand_id
1 'polypeptide(L)'
;MRTFLSGLLGTVSPTVRFRHACRLLEHEGRSAQGFALLGRLARGGMVAAQYQVARAYLDGNGVPRSPVEGVHWMYMAARAGHVEGCFSLALMLLVDPPDHRGADGLLPVALPEGIDRWPDPVAATQWARRAAEGGLPDAQALYGYLLATGPQPVRDPQAARMWCERAARAGCPQGDLGLAVTHLSAPDQLPGTDPDAVAALIRAADSGLPTAQYMLGLLHERGWGLPADRAQAERWYARAAAQGVRPAQARYGALLLEDGADRPRNVMTAETWLRRAGLAGDREAAALLGDLHARGEAALPGDHEAVMWYRRAADRDHAVACRMLALLYRHGRGVAADAGQARHWLKRAAELGDVAAMTDLAAALVAQGQDARTTPDTPLPDFMPAAQAGDPVAAFNLAVSLHDGVGMVADPVQAASWMRRAARAGVVNAEYWYGRMLLEGDGVPMDVAHARHWLERAAGHGLADACVVAAQLRLEGKGGPRDHAGALALYQHAAHMGRAEAMFSLGALYGGGHDLPPDRALALHWFMRGAEAGNALSQFMLGRYLAKGLAGPVDRGRARYWLEQAAAHGVRGARDELDHMTRADEHAGS
;
A
#
# COMPACT_ATOMS: atom_id res chain seq x y z
N MET A 1 -16.29 -45.72 -50.30
CA MET A 1 -15.45 -44.50 -50.14
C MET A 1 -15.09 -44.19 -48.67
N ARG A 2 -15.97 -44.36 -47.66
CA ARG A 2 -15.67 -44.15 -46.23
C ARG A 2 -14.67 -45.18 -45.64
N THR A 3 -14.70 -46.44 -46.09
CA THR A 3 -13.78 -47.52 -45.64
C THR A 3 -12.37 -47.40 -46.22
N PHE A 4 -12.21 -46.81 -47.41
CA PHE A 4 -10.90 -46.60 -48.05
C PHE A 4 -10.13 -45.45 -47.41
N LEU A 5 -10.83 -44.41 -46.97
CA LEU A 5 -10.23 -43.26 -46.24
C LEU A 5 -9.81 -43.65 -44.81
N SER A 6 -10.50 -44.59 -44.15
CA SER A 6 -10.12 -45.07 -42.81
C SER A 6 -8.85 -45.92 -42.83
N GLY A 7 -8.53 -46.63 -43.92
CA GLY A 7 -7.31 -47.40 -44.09
C GLY A 7 -6.06 -46.52 -44.33
N LEU A 8 -6.22 -45.44 -45.06
CA LEU A 8 -5.14 -44.48 -45.31
C LEU A 8 -4.74 -43.66 -44.05
N LEU A 9 -5.69 -43.41 -43.16
CA LEU A 9 -5.42 -42.75 -41.88
C LEU A 9 -4.66 -43.66 -40.90
N GLY A 10 -4.67 -45.00 -41.09
CA GLY A 10 -3.92 -45.96 -40.29
C GLY A 10 -2.39 -45.88 -40.50
N THR A 11 -1.93 -45.43 -41.67
CA THR A 11 -0.52 -45.30 -42.03
C THR A 11 0.09 -43.94 -41.75
N VAL A 12 -0.73 -42.95 -41.37
CA VAL A 12 -0.27 -41.58 -41.09
C VAL A 12 0.33 -41.53 -39.67
N SER A 13 1.56 -41.02 -39.57
CA SER A 13 2.27 -40.85 -38.29
C SER A 13 1.39 -40.14 -37.25
N PRO A 14 1.42 -40.55 -35.96
CA PRO A 14 0.70 -39.90 -34.86
C PRO A 14 0.92 -38.41 -34.80
N THR A 15 2.14 -37.96 -35.11
CA THR A 15 2.50 -36.53 -35.18
C THR A 15 1.78 -35.73 -36.28
N VAL A 16 1.57 -36.34 -37.43
CA VAL A 16 0.82 -35.74 -38.55
C VAL A 16 -0.67 -35.64 -38.20
N ARG A 17 -1.23 -36.68 -37.59
CA ARG A 17 -2.62 -36.69 -37.09
C ARG A 17 -2.81 -35.62 -36.02
N PHE A 18 -1.85 -35.47 -35.12
CA PHE A 18 -1.87 -34.43 -34.08
C PHE A 18 -1.90 -33.02 -34.71
N ARG A 19 -0.98 -32.69 -35.62
CA ARG A 19 -0.97 -31.41 -36.32
C ARG A 19 -2.29 -31.14 -37.08
N HIS A 20 -2.84 -32.16 -37.70
CA HIS A 20 -4.13 -32.05 -38.39
C HIS A 20 -5.27 -31.76 -37.40
N ALA A 21 -5.29 -32.45 -36.27
CA ALA A 21 -6.31 -32.27 -35.22
C ALA A 21 -6.22 -30.85 -34.61
N CYS A 22 -5.02 -30.32 -34.37
CA CYS A 22 -4.81 -28.95 -33.91
C CYS A 22 -5.34 -27.91 -34.91
N ARG A 23 -5.07 -28.08 -36.20
CA ARG A 23 -5.62 -27.18 -37.25
C ARG A 23 -7.15 -27.22 -37.30
N LEU A 24 -7.76 -28.39 -37.14
CA LEU A 24 -9.21 -28.52 -37.08
C LEU A 24 -9.80 -27.83 -35.84
N LEU A 25 -9.08 -27.86 -34.72
CA LEU A 25 -9.50 -27.22 -33.49
C LEU A 25 -9.53 -25.67 -33.61
N GLU A 26 -8.63 -25.11 -34.44
CA GLU A 26 -8.54 -23.67 -34.73
C GLU A 26 -9.59 -23.17 -35.72
N HIS A 27 -10.23 -24.09 -36.49
CA HIS A 27 -11.23 -23.72 -37.49
C HIS A 27 -12.66 -23.68 -36.91
N GLU A 28 -13.30 -22.52 -37.00
CA GLU A 28 -14.73 -22.37 -36.69
C GLU A 28 -15.59 -23.40 -37.46
N GLY A 29 -16.45 -24.10 -36.72
CA GLY A 29 -17.33 -25.15 -37.28
C GLY A 29 -16.68 -26.54 -37.42
N ARG A 30 -15.37 -26.72 -37.16
CA ARG A 30 -14.69 -28.03 -37.19
C ARG A 30 -13.99 -28.37 -35.89
N SER A 31 -14.07 -27.49 -34.89
CA SER A 31 -13.38 -27.65 -33.59
C SER A 31 -13.79 -28.94 -32.88
N ALA A 32 -15.06 -29.35 -32.93
CA ALA A 32 -15.53 -30.63 -32.37
C ALA A 32 -14.87 -31.85 -33.02
N GLN A 33 -14.59 -31.82 -34.33
CA GLN A 33 -13.87 -32.89 -35.02
C GLN A 33 -12.40 -32.93 -34.59
N GLY A 34 -11.78 -31.75 -34.47
CA GLY A 34 -10.41 -31.61 -33.96
C GLY A 34 -10.28 -32.17 -32.55
N PHE A 35 -11.20 -31.79 -31.65
CA PHE A 35 -11.24 -32.30 -30.28
C PHE A 35 -11.41 -33.83 -30.23
N ALA A 36 -12.32 -34.40 -31.03
CA ALA A 36 -12.51 -35.86 -31.06
C ALA A 36 -11.25 -36.63 -31.51
N LEU A 37 -10.49 -36.04 -32.45
CA LEU A 37 -9.22 -36.62 -32.89
C LEU A 37 -8.13 -36.49 -31.81
N LEU A 38 -8.02 -35.32 -31.16
CA LEU A 38 -7.11 -35.12 -30.03
C LEU A 38 -7.43 -36.05 -28.88
N GLY A 39 -8.68 -36.25 -28.52
CA GLY A 39 -9.11 -37.16 -27.47
C GLY A 39 -8.71 -38.61 -27.73
N ARG A 40 -8.71 -39.07 -29.00
CA ARG A 40 -8.21 -40.43 -29.35
C ARG A 40 -6.69 -40.53 -29.16
N LEU A 41 -5.95 -39.50 -29.58
CA LEU A 41 -4.50 -39.47 -29.44
C LEU A 41 -4.08 -39.33 -27.97
N ALA A 42 -4.80 -38.55 -27.17
CA ALA A 42 -4.56 -38.37 -25.74
C ALA A 42 -4.79 -39.69 -24.96
N ARG A 43 -5.88 -40.39 -25.26
CA ARG A 43 -6.14 -41.72 -24.69
C ARG A 43 -5.11 -42.76 -25.14
N GLY A 44 -4.51 -42.60 -26.31
CA GLY A 44 -3.39 -43.39 -26.80
C GLY A 44 -2.04 -43.03 -26.15
N GLY A 45 -2.03 -42.15 -25.13
CA GLY A 45 -0.82 -41.76 -24.38
C GLY A 45 0.01 -40.64 -25.01
N MET A 46 -0.48 -39.96 -26.05
CA MET A 46 0.25 -38.84 -26.64
C MET A 46 0.19 -37.60 -25.75
N VAL A 47 1.29 -37.29 -25.07
CA VAL A 47 1.40 -36.22 -24.06
C VAL A 47 0.97 -34.86 -24.58
N ALA A 48 1.43 -34.47 -25.78
CA ALA A 48 1.03 -33.22 -26.39
C ALA A 48 -0.47 -33.15 -26.68
N ALA A 49 -1.12 -34.29 -27.00
CA ALA A 49 -2.56 -34.31 -27.19
C ALA A 49 -3.32 -34.23 -25.86
N GLN A 50 -2.81 -34.82 -24.79
CA GLN A 50 -3.39 -34.64 -23.44
C GLN A 50 -3.41 -33.16 -23.02
N TYR A 51 -2.32 -32.43 -23.25
CA TYR A 51 -2.24 -31.00 -22.99
C TYR A 51 -3.26 -30.20 -23.82
N GLN A 52 -3.39 -30.50 -25.12
CA GLN A 52 -4.36 -29.79 -25.98
C GLN A 52 -5.81 -30.12 -25.60
N VAL A 53 -6.11 -31.35 -25.21
CA VAL A 53 -7.44 -31.75 -24.69
C VAL A 53 -7.76 -31.00 -23.39
N ALA A 54 -6.79 -30.89 -22.50
CA ALA A 54 -6.94 -30.11 -21.27
C ALA A 54 -7.30 -28.65 -21.57
N ARG A 55 -6.58 -28.00 -22.47
CA ARG A 55 -6.87 -26.63 -22.90
C ARG A 55 -8.26 -26.51 -23.55
N ALA A 56 -8.60 -27.44 -24.42
CA ALA A 56 -9.90 -27.44 -25.08
C ALA A 56 -11.07 -27.50 -24.07
N TYR A 57 -10.96 -28.28 -23.00
CA TYR A 57 -11.94 -28.29 -21.90
C TYR A 57 -11.96 -26.99 -21.10
N LEU A 58 -10.80 -26.38 -20.85
CA LEU A 58 -10.71 -25.13 -20.09
C LEU A 58 -11.30 -23.93 -20.88
N ASP A 59 -11.02 -23.91 -22.18
CA ASP A 59 -11.43 -22.82 -23.07
C ASP A 59 -12.86 -23.04 -23.64
N GLY A 60 -13.40 -24.24 -23.58
CA GLY A 60 -14.66 -24.63 -24.22
C GLY A 60 -14.53 -24.77 -25.74
N ASN A 61 -13.34 -25.06 -26.27
CA ASN A 61 -13.08 -25.14 -27.70
C ASN A 61 -13.32 -26.56 -28.26
N GLY A 62 -14.37 -26.70 -29.05
CA GLY A 62 -14.77 -27.97 -29.65
C GLY A 62 -15.44 -28.96 -28.69
N VAL A 63 -15.60 -28.55 -27.42
CA VAL A 63 -16.26 -29.30 -26.35
C VAL A 63 -16.87 -28.29 -25.36
N PRO A 64 -17.97 -28.62 -24.67
CA PRO A 64 -18.46 -27.77 -23.58
C PRO A 64 -17.37 -27.55 -22.52
N ARG A 65 -17.29 -26.33 -22.02
CA ARG A 65 -16.31 -25.97 -20.99
C ARG A 65 -16.50 -26.83 -19.74
N SER A 66 -15.43 -27.49 -19.32
CA SER A 66 -15.39 -28.32 -18.12
C SER A 66 -14.04 -28.14 -17.43
N PRO A 67 -13.94 -27.21 -16.44
CA PRO A 67 -12.69 -26.99 -15.71
C PRO A 67 -12.15 -28.25 -15.05
N VAL A 68 -13.04 -29.12 -14.58
CA VAL A 68 -12.73 -30.38 -13.94
C VAL A 68 -11.99 -31.35 -14.86
N GLU A 69 -12.56 -31.60 -16.04
CA GLU A 69 -11.92 -32.44 -17.07
C GLU A 69 -10.63 -31.77 -17.55
N GLY A 70 -10.62 -30.45 -17.65
CA GLY A 70 -9.43 -29.68 -18.00
C GLY A 70 -8.27 -29.91 -17.04
N VAL A 71 -8.54 -29.84 -15.74
CA VAL A 71 -7.53 -30.12 -14.70
C VAL A 71 -7.07 -31.59 -14.73
N HIS A 72 -7.99 -32.53 -14.88
CA HIS A 72 -7.65 -33.95 -14.97
C HIS A 72 -6.69 -34.26 -16.13
N TRP A 73 -7.02 -33.76 -17.33
CA TRP A 73 -6.15 -33.96 -18.49
C TRP A 73 -4.83 -33.16 -18.38
N MET A 74 -4.85 -31.99 -17.75
CA MET A 74 -3.64 -31.21 -17.47
C MET A 74 -2.70 -31.96 -16.53
N TYR A 75 -3.25 -32.57 -15.49
CA TYR A 75 -2.49 -33.42 -14.56
C TYR A 75 -1.87 -34.64 -15.27
N MET A 76 -2.62 -35.30 -16.15
CA MET A 76 -2.11 -36.44 -16.95
C MET A 76 -0.93 -36.02 -17.85
N ALA A 77 -1.06 -34.84 -18.52
CA ALA A 77 0.01 -34.29 -19.34
C ALA A 77 1.24 -33.91 -18.51
N ALA A 78 1.05 -33.24 -17.36
CA ALA A 78 2.11 -32.85 -16.46
C ALA A 78 2.84 -34.05 -15.86
N ARG A 79 2.10 -35.10 -15.44
CA ARG A 79 2.66 -36.36 -14.94
C ARG A 79 3.51 -37.06 -15.99
N ALA A 80 3.10 -36.96 -17.26
CA ALA A 80 3.85 -37.51 -18.39
C ALA A 80 5.03 -36.61 -18.85
N GLY A 81 5.32 -35.50 -18.13
CA GLY A 81 6.48 -34.65 -18.36
C GLY A 81 6.26 -33.51 -19.37
N HIS A 82 5.00 -33.14 -19.68
CA HIS A 82 4.75 -31.95 -20.52
C HIS A 82 5.11 -30.68 -19.78
N VAL A 83 6.10 -29.94 -20.24
CA VAL A 83 6.66 -28.77 -19.54
C VAL A 83 5.60 -27.67 -19.33
N GLU A 84 4.91 -27.28 -20.39
CA GLU A 84 3.83 -26.28 -20.30
C GLU A 84 2.62 -26.82 -19.50
N GLY A 85 2.41 -28.14 -19.51
CA GLY A 85 1.41 -28.81 -18.68
C GLY A 85 1.72 -28.71 -17.20
N CYS A 86 2.99 -28.91 -16.83
CA CYS A 86 3.47 -28.72 -15.45
C CYS A 86 3.30 -27.26 -15.01
N PHE A 87 3.63 -26.31 -15.87
CA PHE A 87 3.49 -24.87 -15.59
C PHE A 87 2.02 -24.49 -15.43
N SER A 88 1.15 -24.90 -16.35
CA SER A 88 -0.28 -24.61 -16.29
C SER A 88 -0.93 -25.21 -15.05
N LEU A 89 -0.56 -26.44 -14.69
CA LEU A 89 -1.06 -27.10 -13.47
C LEU A 89 -0.59 -26.37 -12.20
N ALA A 90 0.68 -25.91 -12.17
CA ALA A 90 1.18 -25.11 -11.05
C ALA A 90 0.38 -23.82 -10.86
N LEU A 91 0.07 -23.10 -11.93
CA LEU A 91 -0.77 -21.89 -11.88
C LEU A 91 -2.19 -22.20 -11.38
N MET A 92 -2.80 -23.31 -11.85
CA MET A 92 -4.14 -23.71 -11.41
C MET A 92 -4.18 -24.00 -9.91
N LEU A 93 -3.16 -24.63 -9.35
CA LEU A 93 -3.08 -24.99 -7.93
C LEU A 93 -2.89 -23.77 -7.00
N LEU A 94 -2.58 -22.59 -7.56
CA LEU A 94 -2.41 -21.34 -6.80
C LEU A 94 -3.70 -20.51 -6.70
N VAL A 95 -4.69 -20.78 -7.55
CA VAL A 95 -5.96 -20.03 -7.61
C VAL A 95 -7.06 -20.86 -6.95
N ASP A 96 -8.10 -20.19 -6.46
CA ASP A 96 -9.26 -20.89 -5.94
C ASP A 96 -9.81 -21.88 -6.97
N PRO A 97 -10.27 -23.07 -6.52
CA PRO A 97 -10.76 -24.07 -7.43
C PRO A 97 -11.89 -23.52 -8.30
N PRO A 98 -11.92 -23.88 -9.59
CA PRO A 98 -13.05 -23.53 -10.43
C PRO A 98 -14.34 -24.05 -9.78
N ASP A 99 -15.40 -23.25 -9.78
CA ASP A 99 -16.68 -23.55 -9.11
C ASP A 99 -17.08 -25.02 -9.25
N HIS A 100 -17.02 -25.75 -8.16
CA HIS A 100 -17.34 -27.19 -8.10
C HIS A 100 -18.84 -27.47 -8.05
N ARG A 101 -19.67 -26.42 -8.16
CA ARG A 101 -21.11 -26.58 -8.32
C ARG A 101 -21.39 -26.98 -9.76
N GLY A 102 -21.30 -28.27 -10.03
CA GLY A 102 -22.02 -28.82 -11.18
C GLY A 102 -23.48 -28.37 -11.08
N ALA A 103 -24.17 -28.24 -12.22
CA ALA A 103 -25.56 -27.80 -12.30
C ALA A 103 -26.52 -28.51 -11.31
N ASP A 104 -26.10 -29.61 -10.71
CA ASP A 104 -26.87 -30.46 -9.80
C ASP A 104 -26.37 -30.51 -8.34
N GLY A 105 -25.31 -29.81 -7.97
CA GLY A 105 -24.91 -29.61 -6.56
C GLY A 105 -24.48 -30.88 -5.77
N LEU A 106 -24.22 -32.01 -6.40
CA LEU A 106 -24.28 -33.33 -5.74
C LEU A 106 -22.99 -34.13 -5.61
N LEU A 107 -21.82 -33.76 -6.18
CA LEU A 107 -20.59 -34.56 -5.98
C LEU A 107 -19.35 -33.70 -5.77
N PRO A 108 -18.56 -33.93 -4.70
CA PRO A 108 -17.22 -33.42 -4.62
C PRO A 108 -16.40 -34.05 -5.75
N VAL A 109 -15.83 -33.22 -6.61
CA VAL A 109 -14.92 -33.71 -7.66
C VAL A 109 -13.71 -34.32 -6.97
N ALA A 110 -13.45 -35.58 -7.23
CA ALA A 110 -12.24 -36.23 -6.77
C ALA A 110 -11.03 -35.48 -7.36
N LEU A 111 -10.19 -34.96 -6.49
CA LEU A 111 -8.93 -34.34 -6.89
C LEU A 111 -8.05 -35.42 -7.55
N PRO A 112 -7.22 -35.10 -8.55
CA PRO A 112 -6.28 -36.03 -9.12
C PRO A 112 -5.37 -36.62 -8.04
N GLU A 113 -4.97 -37.88 -8.19
CA GLU A 113 -4.07 -38.58 -7.24
C GLU A 113 -2.84 -37.72 -6.94
N GLY A 114 -2.57 -37.44 -5.66
CA GLY A 114 -1.43 -36.62 -5.21
C GLY A 114 -1.69 -35.10 -5.10
N ILE A 115 -2.94 -34.69 -5.24
CA ILE A 115 -3.40 -33.33 -4.86
C ILE A 115 -4.38 -33.50 -3.71
N ASP A 116 -3.87 -33.30 -2.48
CA ASP A 116 -4.65 -33.57 -1.26
C ASP A 116 -5.59 -32.40 -0.89
N ARG A 117 -5.31 -31.23 -1.43
CA ARG A 117 -6.09 -29.99 -1.17
C ARG A 117 -6.02 -29.03 -2.36
N TRP A 118 -6.94 -28.08 -2.39
CA TRP A 118 -6.96 -27.01 -3.38
C TRP A 118 -7.43 -25.70 -2.71
N PRO A 119 -6.71 -24.58 -2.82
CA PRO A 119 -5.39 -24.40 -3.46
C PRO A 119 -4.27 -25.12 -2.70
N ASP A 120 -3.24 -25.55 -3.42
CA ASP A 120 -2.07 -26.23 -2.86
C ASP A 120 -0.76 -25.58 -3.33
N PRO A 121 -0.23 -24.60 -2.59
CA PRO A 121 1.03 -23.93 -2.92
C PRO A 121 2.25 -24.86 -2.89
N VAL A 122 2.22 -25.94 -2.09
CA VAL A 122 3.33 -26.89 -2.00
C VAL A 122 3.38 -27.75 -3.25
N ALA A 123 2.24 -28.35 -3.64
CA ALA A 123 2.14 -29.08 -4.89
C ALA A 123 2.42 -28.18 -6.11
N ALA A 124 1.90 -26.94 -6.11
CA ALA A 124 2.20 -25.95 -7.15
C ALA A 124 3.70 -25.72 -7.32
N THR A 125 4.44 -25.60 -6.20
CA THR A 125 5.89 -25.42 -6.24
C THR A 125 6.62 -26.61 -6.85
N GLN A 126 6.17 -27.85 -6.58
CA GLN A 126 6.78 -29.05 -7.17
C GLN A 126 6.56 -29.11 -8.69
N TRP A 127 5.36 -28.75 -9.16
CA TRP A 127 5.06 -28.70 -10.59
C TRP A 127 5.78 -27.55 -11.30
N ALA A 128 5.84 -26.37 -10.67
CA ALA A 128 6.61 -25.22 -11.17
C ALA A 128 8.10 -25.57 -11.30
N ARG A 129 8.67 -26.30 -10.32
CA ARG A 129 10.05 -26.79 -10.37
C ARG A 129 10.29 -27.66 -11.60
N ARG A 130 9.43 -28.65 -11.86
CA ARG A 130 9.58 -29.53 -13.03
C ARG A 130 9.55 -28.75 -14.35
N ALA A 131 8.65 -27.78 -14.44
CA ALA A 131 8.57 -26.93 -15.62
C ALA A 131 9.81 -26.00 -15.76
N ALA A 132 10.33 -25.47 -14.66
CA ALA A 132 11.52 -24.63 -14.61
C ALA A 132 12.80 -25.42 -15.00
N GLU A 133 12.93 -26.64 -14.52
CA GLU A 133 13.99 -27.59 -14.92
C GLU A 133 13.87 -27.95 -16.41
N GLY A 134 12.65 -27.99 -16.96
CA GLY A 134 12.37 -28.13 -18.39
C GLY A 134 12.75 -26.93 -19.25
N GLY A 135 13.23 -25.84 -18.64
CA GLY A 135 13.79 -24.67 -19.33
C GLY A 135 12.79 -23.59 -19.72
N LEU A 136 11.52 -23.66 -19.30
CA LEU A 136 10.51 -22.66 -19.59
C LEU A 136 10.77 -21.39 -18.74
N PRO A 137 11.03 -20.20 -19.33
CA PRO A 137 11.40 -19.00 -18.58
C PRO A 137 10.29 -18.53 -17.61
N ASP A 138 9.02 -18.60 -18.03
CA ASP A 138 7.88 -18.24 -17.18
C ASP A 138 7.75 -19.17 -15.96
N ALA A 139 8.06 -20.46 -16.14
CA ALA A 139 8.07 -21.40 -15.04
C ALA A 139 9.25 -21.18 -14.09
N GLN A 140 10.41 -20.76 -14.61
CA GLN A 140 11.56 -20.38 -13.79
C GLN A 140 11.23 -19.16 -12.92
N ALA A 141 10.55 -18.14 -13.49
CA ALA A 141 10.09 -16.98 -12.77
C ALA A 141 9.06 -17.35 -11.70
N LEU A 142 8.06 -18.17 -12.05
CA LEU A 142 7.05 -18.66 -11.10
C LEU A 142 7.67 -19.46 -9.95
N TYR A 143 8.59 -20.39 -10.28
CA TYR A 143 9.26 -21.19 -9.27
C TYR A 143 10.10 -20.31 -8.32
N GLY A 144 10.84 -19.34 -8.86
CA GLY A 144 11.57 -18.34 -8.08
C GLY A 144 10.65 -17.54 -7.16
N TYR A 145 9.51 -17.10 -7.65
CA TYR A 145 8.50 -16.39 -6.85
C TYR A 145 7.95 -17.25 -5.71
N LEU A 146 7.62 -18.51 -5.97
CA LEU A 146 7.11 -19.45 -4.96
C LEU A 146 8.15 -19.78 -3.89
N LEU A 147 9.42 -19.86 -4.26
CA LEU A 147 10.51 -20.01 -3.30
C LEU A 147 10.74 -18.78 -2.43
N ALA A 148 10.46 -17.57 -2.96
CA ALA A 148 10.59 -16.32 -2.21
C ALA A 148 9.42 -16.10 -1.24
N THR A 149 8.18 -16.36 -1.69
CA THR A 149 6.96 -15.95 -0.99
C THR A 149 6.16 -17.11 -0.40
N GLY A 150 6.47 -18.34 -0.77
CA GLY A 150 5.75 -19.54 -0.37
C GLY A 150 5.80 -19.86 1.13
N PRO A 151 5.04 -20.87 1.56
CA PRO A 151 5.03 -21.31 2.96
C PRO A 151 6.40 -21.85 3.39
N GLN A 152 6.66 -21.84 4.71
CA GLN A 152 7.95 -22.22 5.32
C GLN A 152 8.61 -23.49 4.74
N PRO A 153 7.90 -24.60 4.47
CA PRO A 153 8.56 -25.81 3.95
C PRO A 153 9.17 -25.64 2.56
N VAL A 154 8.79 -24.59 1.82
CA VAL A 154 9.17 -24.38 0.41
C VAL A 154 10.09 -23.18 0.26
N ARG A 155 10.14 -22.28 1.26
CA ARG A 155 10.86 -21.01 1.19
C ARG A 155 12.37 -21.23 1.15
N ASP A 156 13.00 -20.76 0.07
CA ASP A 156 14.45 -20.72 -0.14
C ASP A 156 14.83 -19.44 -0.91
N PRO A 157 15.22 -18.38 -0.19
CA PRO A 157 15.56 -17.09 -0.82
C PRO A 157 16.75 -17.15 -1.77
N GLN A 158 17.73 -18.02 -1.51
CA GLN A 158 18.91 -18.15 -2.37
C GLN A 158 18.55 -18.84 -3.70
N ALA A 159 17.83 -19.95 -3.62
CA ALA A 159 17.33 -20.61 -4.81
C ALA A 159 16.34 -19.71 -5.58
N ALA A 160 15.49 -18.95 -4.88
CA ALA A 160 14.56 -18.00 -5.49
C ALA A 160 15.29 -17.00 -6.40
N ARG A 161 16.34 -16.37 -5.87
CA ARG A 161 17.17 -15.42 -6.63
C ARG A 161 17.77 -16.07 -7.88
N MET A 162 18.39 -17.23 -7.73
CA MET A 162 19.03 -17.95 -8.84
C MET A 162 18.04 -18.26 -9.97
N TRP A 163 16.81 -18.69 -9.65
CA TRP A 163 15.81 -19.00 -10.66
C TRP A 163 15.23 -17.74 -11.31
N CYS A 164 15.01 -16.66 -10.56
CA CYS A 164 14.60 -15.37 -11.11
C CYS A 164 15.69 -14.79 -12.05
N GLU A 165 16.97 -14.88 -11.68
CA GLU A 165 18.09 -14.47 -12.54
C GLU A 165 18.12 -15.27 -13.86
N ARG A 166 17.88 -16.56 -13.78
CA ARG A 166 17.85 -17.43 -14.96
C ARG A 166 16.70 -17.05 -15.89
N ALA A 167 15.52 -16.79 -15.36
CA ALA A 167 14.36 -16.31 -16.11
C ALA A 167 14.63 -14.94 -16.75
N ALA A 168 15.20 -14.00 -15.98
CA ALA A 168 15.54 -12.66 -16.47
C ALA A 168 16.57 -12.69 -17.60
N ARG A 169 17.61 -13.55 -17.50
CA ARG A 169 18.59 -13.75 -18.59
C ARG A 169 17.95 -14.34 -19.85
N ALA A 170 16.87 -15.09 -19.71
CA ALA A 170 16.09 -15.59 -20.84
C ALA A 170 15.10 -14.53 -21.39
N GLY A 171 15.12 -13.31 -20.88
CA GLY A 171 14.28 -12.20 -21.33
C GLY A 171 12.83 -12.28 -20.80
N CYS A 172 12.59 -13.01 -19.74
CA CYS A 172 11.27 -13.10 -19.09
C CYS A 172 11.04 -11.92 -18.14
N PRO A 173 10.07 -11.02 -18.41
CA PRO A 173 9.81 -9.85 -17.55
C PRO A 173 9.41 -10.20 -16.12
N GLN A 174 8.74 -11.34 -15.93
CA GLN A 174 8.38 -11.86 -14.61
C GLN A 174 9.62 -12.27 -13.82
N GLY A 175 10.68 -12.72 -14.49
CA GLY A 175 11.99 -13.00 -13.90
C GLY A 175 12.64 -11.71 -13.37
N ASP A 176 12.61 -10.63 -14.14
CA ASP A 176 13.09 -9.32 -13.72
C ASP A 176 12.31 -8.79 -12.51
N LEU A 177 10.98 -8.92 -12.52
CA LEU A 177 10.13 -8.56 -11.37
C LEU A 177 10.47 -9.42 -10.15
N GLY A 178 10.64 -10.73 -10.32
CA GLY A 178 11.02 -11.64 -9.24
C GLY A 178 12.37 -11.27 -8.61
N LEU A 179 13.36 -10.91 -9.42
CA LEU A 179 14.64 -10.39 -8.94
C LEU A 179 14.45 -9.13 -8.10
N ALA A 180 13.72 -8.15 -8.61
CA ALA A 180 13.46 -6.91 -7.88
C ALA A 180 12.81 -7.21 -6.52
N VAL A 181 11.79 -8.08 -6.48
CA VAL A 181 11.08 -8.45 -5.24
C VAL A 181 12.01 -9.17 -4.25
N THR A 182 12.84 -10.11 -4.71
CA THR A 182 13.75 -10.86 -3.83
C THR A 182 14.80 -9.96 -3.18
N HIS A 183 15.28 -8.93 -3.88
CA HIS A 183 16.22 -7.95 -3.34
C HIS A 183 15.55 -6.93 -2.42
N LEU A 184 14.38 -6.44 -2.80
CA LEU A 184 13.62 -5.46 -2.00
C LEU A 184 13.06 -6.05 -0.69
N SER A 185 12.94 -7.37 -0.61
CA SER A 185 12.44 -8.10 0.59
C SER A 185 13.55 -8.54 1.54
N ALA A 186 14.81 -8.20 1.29
CA ALA A 186 15.93 -8.53 2.16
C ALA A 186 15.80 -7.75 3.49
N PRO A 187 15.82 -8.43 4.66
CA PRO A 187 15.51 -7.81 5.95
C PRO A 187 16.53 -6.75 6.39
N ASP A 188 17.72 -6.74 5.81
CA ASP A 188 18.83 -5.88 6.22
C ASP A 188 19.04 -4.65 5.31
N GLN A 189 18.19 -4.44 4.31
CA GLN A 189 18.34 -3.34 3.35
C GLN A 189 17.08 -2.48 3.30
N LEU A 190 17.29 -1.15 3.23
CA LEU A 190 16.21 -0.23 2.91
C LEU A 190 15.68 -0.54 1.50
N PRO A 191 14.36 -0.55 1.29
CA PRO A 191 13.79 -0.77 -0.04
C PRO A 191 14.40 0.19 -1.07
N GLY A 192 14.93 -0.35 -2.17
CA GLY A 192 15.47 0.45 -3.26
C GLY A 192 16.96 0.81 -3.20
N THR A 193 17.71 0.35 -2.19
CA THR A 193 19.17 0.64 -2.11
C THR A 193 20.02 -0.22 -3.05
N ASP A 194 19.47 -1.29 -3.61
CA ASP A 194 20.16 -2.14 -4.56
C ASP A 194 19.92 -1.67 -6.01
N PRO A 195 20.96 -1.13 -6.70
CA PRO A 195 20.84 -0.65 -8.07
C PRO A 195 20.42 -1.73 -9.07
N ASP A 196 20.82 -2.98 -8.85
CA ASP A 196 20.48 -4.09 -9.74
C ASP A 196 19.00 -4.46 -9.63
N ALA A 197 18.43 -4.39 -8.42
CA ALA A 197 17.00 -4.57 -8.18
C ALA A 197 16.17 -3.48 -8.88
N VAL A 198 16.61 -2.23 -8.77
CA VAL A 198 15.95 -1.10 -9.43
C VAL A 198 16.04 -1.23 -10.95
N ALA A 199 17.19 -1.60 -11.49
CA ALA A 199 17.36 -1.82 -12.93
C ALA A 199 16.48 -2.97 -13.45
N ALA A 200 16.37 -4.06 -12.70
CA ALA A 200 15.46 -5.17 -13.03
C ALA A 200 14.01 -4.72 -13.02
N LEU A 201 13.61 -3.95 -12.00
CA LEU A 201 12.26 -3.41 -11.91
C LEU A 201 11.91 -2.49 -13.08
N ILE A 202 12.86 -1.65 -13.52
CA ILE A 202 12.69 -0.78 -14.69
C ILE A 202 12.45 -1.63 -15.94
N ARG A 203 13.28 -2.66 -16.19
CA ARG A 203 13.09 -3.55 -17.35
C ARG A 203 11.72 -4.24 -17.34
N ALA A 204 11.30 -4.73 -16.18
CA ALA A 204 9.98 -5.35 -16.01
C ALA A 204 8.83 -4.35 -16.27
N ALA A 205 8.95 -3.12 -15.78
CA ALA A 205 7.96 -2.05 -15.99
C ALA A 205 7.87 -1.58 -17.44
N ASP A 206 9.03 -1.44 -18.11
CA ASP A 206 9.12 -1.09 -19.54
C ASP A 206 8.56 -2.19 -20.44
N SER A 207 8.68 -3.46 -20.03
CA SER A 207 8.02 -4.61 -20.68
C SER A 207 6.51 -4.62 -20.51
N GLY A 208 5.95 -3.68 -19.77
CA GLY A 208 4.50 -3.52 -19.60
C GLY A 208 3.91 -4.23 -18.38
N LEU A 209 4.67 -4.88 -17.51
CA LEU A 209 4.14 -5.56 -16.34
C LEU A 209 3.48 -4.59 -15.35
N PRO A 210 2.17 -4.74 -15.09
CA PRO A 210 1.42 -3.77 -14.29
C PRO A 210 1.92 -3.66 -12.84
N THR A 211 2.30 -4.79 -12.24
CA THR A 211 2.84 -4.82 -10.87
C THR A 211 4.19 -4.10 -10.79
N ALA A 212 5.07 -4.30 -11.78
CA ALA A 212 6.35 -3.62 -11.84
C ALA A 212 6.18 -2.10 -12.02
N GLN A 213 5.24 -1.69 -12.88
CA GLN A 213 4.89 -0.27 -13.06
C GLN A 213 4.39 0.36 -11.76
N TYR A 214 3.53 -0.35 -11.01
CA TYR A 214 3.06 0.12 -9.71
C TYR A 214 4.23 0.26 -8.71
N MET A 215 5.10 -0.74 -8.61
CA MET A 215 6.25 -0.71 -7.72
C MET A 215 7.23 0.42 -8.08
N LEU A 216 7.49 0.62 -9.37
CA LEU A 216 8.35 1.71 -9.83
C LEU A 216 7.74 3.09 -9.52
N GLY A 217 6.41 3.22 -9.62
CA GLY A 217 5.68 4.38 -9.16
C GLY A 217 5.91 4.65 -7.65
N LEU A 218 5.88 3.61 -6.81
CA LEU A 218 6.17 3.73 -5.38
C LEU A 218 7.63 4.17 -5.10
N LEU A 219 8.60 3.64 -5.86
CA LEU A 219 9.99 4.03 -5.69
C LEU A 219 10.20 5.52 -6.01
N HIS A 220 9.59 6.02 -7.09
CA HIS A 220 9.64 7.45 -7.44
C HIS A 220 8.87 8.33 -6.47
N GLU A 221 7.71 7.89 -5.97
CA GLU A 221 6.92 8.63 -4.98
C GLU A 221 7.70 8.81 -3.68
N ARG A 222 8.40 7.77 -3.22
CA ARG A 222 9.07 7.75 -1.93
C ARG A 222 10.56 8.10 -1.98
N GLY A 223 11.14 8.18 -3.15
CA GLY A 223 12.57 8.40 -3.30
C GLY A 223 13.43 7.21 -2.87
N TRP A 224 12.90 5.99 -2.98
CA TRP A 224 13.63 4.77 -2.60
C TRP A 224 14.48 4.26 -3.76
N GLY A 225 15.81 4.36 -3.60
CA GLY A 225 16.79 3.93 -4.62
C GLY A 225 16.78 4.72 -5.93
N LEU A 226 15.81 5.59 -6.11
CA LEU A 226 15.69 6.55 -7.20
C LEU A 226 15.41 7.93 -6.60
N PRO A 227 15.80 9.01 -7.28
CA PRO A 227 15.37 10.35 -6.88
C PRO A 227 13.85 10.42 -6.80
N ALA A 228 13.33 11.07 -5.74
CA ALA A 228 11.90 11.32 -5.65
C ALA A 228 11.47 12.19 -6.84
N ASP A 229 10.57 11.65 -7.64
CA ASP A 229 10.04 12.31 -8.84
C ASP A 229 8.54 12.02 -8.94
N ARG A 230 7.74 13.01 -8.53
CA ARG A 230 6.29 12.91 -8.56
C ARG A 230 5.74 12.72 -9.98
N ALA A 231 6.34 13.37 -10.97
CA ALA A 231 5.87 13.27 -12.35
C ALA A 231 6.11 11.87 -12.92
N GLN A 232 7.23 11.25 -12.58
CA GLN A 232 7.49 9.86 -12.94
C GLN A 232 6.56 8.91 -12.18
N ALA A 233 6.37 9.11 -10.87
CA ALA A 233 5.43 8.30 -10.08
C ALA A 233 4.03 8.34 -10.70
N GLU A 234 3.54 9.53 -11.05
CA GLU A 234 2.24 9.71 -11.70
C GLU A 234 2.15 8.95 -13.03
N ARG A 235 3.17 9.04 -13.89
CA ARG A 235 3.20 8.34 -15.17
C ARG A 235 3.13 6.82 -15.00
N TRP A 236 3.88 6.28 -14.06
CA TRP A 236 3.91 4.85 -13.80
C TRP A 236 2.62 4.35 -13.17
N TYR A 237 2.06 5.09 -12.21
CA TYR A 237 0.76 4.76 -11.64
C TYR A 237 -0.38 4.84 -12.68
N ALA A 238 -0.36 5.84 -13.57
CA ALA A 238 -1.34 5.94 -14.65
C ALA A 238 -1.33 4.71 -15.56
N ARG A 239 -0.12 4.23 -15.96
CA ARG A 239 0.03 3.02 -16.78
C ARG A 239 -0.49 1.78 -16.07
N ALA A 240 -0.13 1.57 -14.80
CA ALA A 240 -0.58 0.45 -14.01
C ALA A 240 -2.09 0.51 -13.72
N ALA A 241 -2.63 1.70 -13.45
CA ALA A 241 -4.06 1.93 -13.22
C ALA A 241 -4.91 1.63 -14.46
N ALA A 242 -4.42 2.00 -15.65
CA ALA A 242 -5.07 1.69 -16.93
C ALA A 242 -5.17 0.19 -17.17
N GLN A 243 -4.22 -0.60 -16.67
CA GLN A 243 -4.22 -2.06 -16.72
C GLN A 243 -5.02 -2.71 -15.58
N GLY A 244 -5.73 -1.93 -14.77
CA GLY A 244 -6.63 -2.45 -13.74
C GLY A 244 -5.97 -2.74 -12.39
N VAL A 245 -4.73 -2.34 -12.13
CA VAL A 245 -4.08 -2.52 -10.83
C VAL A 245 -4.76 -1.63 -9.80
N ARG A 246 -5.55 -2.23 -8.93
CA ARG A 246 -6.34 -1.52 -7.91
C ARG A 246 -5.52 -0.58 -7.03
N PRO A 247 -4.39 -0.99 -6.42
CA PRO A 247 -3.56 -0.06 -5.64
C PRO A 247 -3.01 1.11 -6.47
N ALA A 248 -2.70 0.88 -7.75
CA ALA A 248 -2.26 1.95 -8.65
C ALA A 248 -3.39 2.94 -8.95
N GLN A 249 -4.62 2.46 -9.13
CA GLN A 249 -5.80 3.32 -9.32
C GLN A 249 -6.03 4.23 -8.10
N ALA A 250 -5.91 3.66 -6.90
CA ALA A 250 -6.04 4.42 -5.64
C ALA A 250 -4.93 5.48 -5.50
N ARG A 251 -3.65 5.09 -5.70
CA ARG A 251 -2.51 6.01 -5.60
C ARG A 251 -2.53 7.09 -6.67
N TYR A 252 -2.84 6.72 -7.92
CA TYR A 252 -2.97 7.68 -9.01
C TYR A 252 -4.08 8.70 -8.72
N GLY A 253 -5.25 8.23 -8.27
CA GLY A 253 -6.33 9.11 -7.85
C GLY A 253 -5.94 10.03 -6.68
N ALA A 254 -5.23 9.53 -5.68
CA ALA A 254 -4.74 10.33 -4.56
C ALA A 254 -3.75 11.42 -5.03
N LEU A 255 -2.76 11.06 -5.87
CA LEU A 255 -1.80 12.03 -6.42
C LEU A 255 -2.47 13.15 -7.25
N LEU A 256 -3.55 12.84 -7.95
CA LEU A 256 -4.31 13.84 -8.70
C LEU A 256 -5.05 14.84 -7.80
N LEU A 257 -5.27 14.52 -6.53
CA LEU A 257 -5.88 15.41 -5.53
C LEU A 257 -4.87 16.35 -4.88
N GLU A 258 -3.58 16.08 -5.00
CA GLU A 258 -2.56 16.93 -4.44
C GLU A 258 -2.19 18.04 -5.44
N ASP A 259 -2.02 19.28 -4.95
CA ASP A 259 -1.48 20.38 -5.75
C ASP A 259 0.02 20.15 -6.02
N GLY A 260 0.42 20.19 -7.28
CA GLY A 260 1.82 20.17 -7.70
C GLY A 260 2.29 21.56 -8.10
N ALA A 261 3.62 21.81 -8.05
CA ALA A 261 4.21 23.11 -8.38
C ALA A 261 3.82 23.61 -9.80
N ASP A 262 3.62 22.69 -10.73
CA ASP A 262 3.33 22.99 -12.15
C ASP A 262 1.96 22.46 -12.61
N ARG A 263 1.14 21.92 -11.71
CA ARG A 263 -0.12 21.26 -12.08
C ARG A 263 -1.19 21.45 -11.01
N PRO A 264 -2.35 22.02 -11.37
CA PRO A 264 -3.50 22.11 -10.48
C PRO A 264 -4.11 20.73 -10.20
N ARG A 265 -4.80 20.62 -9.08
CA ARG A 265 -5.61 19.43 -8.72
C ARG A 265 -6.57 19.07 -9.85
N ASN A 266 -6.67 17.78 -10.15
CA ASN A 266 -7.64 17.27 -11.13
C ASN A 266 -8.67 16.38 -10.44
N VAL A 267 -9.59 17.00 -9.74
CA VAL A 267 -10.60 16.31 -8.93
C VAL A 267 -11.47 15.37 -9.75
N MET A 268 -11.90 15.76 -10.98
CA MET A 268 -12.74 14.92 -11.82
C MET A 268 -12.08 13.60 -12.24
N THR A 269 -10.82 13.71 -12.66
CA THR A 269 -10.04 12.51 -13.04
C THR A 269 -9.71 11.68 -11.80
N ALA A 270 -9.35 12.33 -10.69
CA ALA A 270 -9.10 11.68 -9.41
C ALA A 270 -10.32 10.89 -8.93
N GLU A 271 -11.49 11.51 -8.91
CA GLU A 271 -12.75 10.87 -8.52
C GLU A 271 -13.03 9.62 -9.36
N THR A 272 -12.79 9.70 -10.68
CA THR A 272 -13.01 8.56 -11.58
C THR A 272 -12.13 7.37 -11.20
N TRP A 273 -10.85 7.58 -10.93
CA TRP A 273 -9.93 6.50 -10.57
C TRP A 273 -10.16 5.98 -9.16
N LEU A 274 -10.41 6.87 -8.19
CA LEU A 274 -10.75 6.50 -6.83
C LEU A 274 -12.06 5.68 -6.78
N ARG A 275 -13.06 6.05 -7.59
CA ARG A 275 -14.33 5.31 -7.70
C ARG A 275 -14.11 3.90 -8.23
N ARG A 276 -13.27 3.71 -9.25
CA ARG A 276 -12.89 2.38 -9.73
C ARG A 276 -12.21 1.55 -8.65
N ALA A 277 -11.22 2.11 -7.96
CA ALA A 277 -10.50 1.45 -6.88
C ALA A 277 -11.43 1.13 -5.69
N GLY A 278 -12.23 2.08 -5.25
CA GLY A 278 -13.18 1.91 -4.13
C GLY A 278 -14.26 0.87 -4.44
N LEU A 279 -14.79 0.83 -5.67
CA LEU A 279 -15.72 -0.23 -6.11
C LEU A 279 -15.03 -1.60 -6.14
N ALA A 280 -13.76 -1.66 -6.50
CA ALA A 280 -12.96 -2.88 -6.45
C ALA A 280 -12.52 -3.27 -5.02
N GLY A 281 -12.94 -2.50 -4.00
CA GLY A 281 -12.73 -2.83 -2.59
C GLY A 281 -11.48 -2.21 -1.96
N ASP A 282 -10.92 -1.15 -2.56
CA ASP A 282 -9.87 -0.39 -1.92
C ASP A 282 -10.45 0.55 -0.85
N ARG A 283 -10.05 0.35 0.42
CA ARG A 283 -10.61 1.10 1.55
C ARG A 283 -10.09 2.53 1.62
N GLU A 284 -8.84 2.77 1.22
CA GLU A 284 -8.25 4.12 1.19
C GLU A 284 -8.92 4.99 0.13
N ALA A 285 -9.10 4.43 -1.09
CA ALA A 285 -9.82 5.10 -2.17
C ALA A 285 -11.27 5.42 -1.78
N ALA A 286 -11.95 4.50 -1.10
CA ALA A 286 -13.30 4.75 -0.61
C ALA A 286 -13.33 5.84 0.45
N ALA A 287 -12.36 5.88 1.38
CA ALA A 287 -12.26 6.95 2.37
C ALA A 287 -12.02 8.32 1.73
N LEU A 288 -11.09 8.42 0.76
CA LEU A 288 -10.83 9.64 0.01
C LEU A 288 -12.05 10.14 -0.77
N LEU A 289 -12.85 9.24 -1.34
CA LEU A 289 -14.13 9.63 -1.96
C LEU A 289 -15.11 10.18 -0.93
N GLY A 290 -15.20 9.56 0.24
CA GLY A 290 -15.98 10.08 1.35
C GLY A 290 -15.57 11.51 1.70
N ASP A 291 -14.27 11.79 1.79
CA ASP A 291 -13.71 13.10 2.06
C ASP A 291 -14.07 14.12 0.96
N LEU A 292 -13.93 13.75 -0.32
CA LEU A 292 -14.29 14.63 -1.45
C LEU A 292 -15.76 15.03 -1.42
N HIS A 293 -16.66 14.07 -1.20
CA HIS A 293 -18.09 14.35 -1.12
C HIS A 293 -18.46 15.17 0.13
N ALA A 294 -17.87 14.86 1.29
CA ALA A 294 -18.14 15.55 2.54
C ALA A 294 -17.65 17.00 2.55
N ARG A 295 -16.56 17.31 1.80
CA ARG A 295 -16.03 18.68 1.62
C ARG A 295 -16.70 19.45 0.49
N GLY A 296 -17.55 18.82 -0.30
CA GLY A 296 -18.19 19.46 -1.44
C GLY A 296 -17.27 19.64 -2.66
N GLU A 297 -16.15 18.93 -2.72
CA GLU A 297 -15.15 19.03 -3.80
C GLU A 297 -15.41 18.05 -4.96
N ALA A 298 -16.27 17.05 -4.77
CA ALA A 298 -16.63 16.08 -5.81
C ALA A 298 -17.40 16.74 -6.95
N ALA A 299 -17.42 16.12 -8.14
CA ALA A 299 -18.15 16.62 -9.31
C ALA A 299 -19.65 16.81 -9.04
N LEU A 300 -20.24 15.91 -8.26
CA LEU A 300 -21.58 16.02 -7.72
C LEU A 300 -21.53 15.80 -6.21
N PRO A 301 -21.23 16.85 -5.42
CA PRO A 301 -21.06 16.72 -4.00
C PRO A 301 -22.38 16.35 -3.32
N GLY A 302 -22.29 15.52 -2.28
CA GLY A 302 -23.46 15.12 -1.50
C GLY A 302 -23.10 14.35 -0.27
N ASP A 303 -23.66 14.78 0.86
CA ASP A 303 -23.46 14.12 2.15
C ASP A 303 -23.93 12.64 2.12
N HIS A 304 -24.94 12.31 1.32
CA HIS A 304 -25.40 10.93 1.14
C HIS A 304 -24.35 10.05 0.47
N GLU A 305 -23.71 10.55 -0.59
CA GLU A 305 -22.59 9.86 -1.23
C GLU A 305 -21.41 9.70 -0.27
N ALA A 306 -21.10 10.74 0.52
CA ALA A 306 -20.06 10.66 1.56
C ALA A 306 -20.33 9.50 2.53
N VAL A 307 -21.57 9.39 3.02
CA VAL A 307 -21.98 8.27 3.90
C VAL A 307 -21.78 6.92 3.25
N MET A 308 -22.18 6.77 1.97
CA MET A 308 -22.02 5.50 1.25
C MET A 308 -20.56 5.09 1.13
N TRP A 309 -19.68 6.05 0.77
CA TRP A 309 -18.27 5.78 0.59
C TRP A 309 -17.54 5.52 1.91
N TYR A 310 -17.81 6.32 2.96
CA TYR A 310 -17.24 6.05 4.28
C TYR A 310 -17.72 4.70 4.85
N ARG A 311 -18.99 4.32 4.65
CA ARG A 311 -19.49 3.00 5.06
C ARG A 311 -18.72 1.90 4.35
N ARG A 312 -18.50 2.03 3.03
CA ARG A 312 -17.76 1.05 2.25
C ARG A 312 -16.30 0.89 2.71
N ALA A 313 -15.67 1.97 3.16
CA ALA A 313 -14.35 1.95 3.77
C ALA A 313 -14.38 1.35 5.18
N ALA A 314 -15.36 1.75 5.99
CA ALA A 314 -15.56 1.30 7.37
C ALA A 314 -15.84 -0.21 7.46
N ASP A 315 -16.64 -0.76 6.53
CA ASP A 315 -16.90 -2.21 6.40
C ASP A 315 -15.62 -3.01 6.09
N ARG A 316 -14.52 -2.33 5.74
CA ARG A 316 -13.18 -2.90 5.50
C ARG A 316 -12.15 -2.43 6.51
N ASP A 317 -12.62 -2.11 7.71
CA ASP A 317 -11.77 -1.75 8.84
C ASP A 317 -10.87 -0.54 8.60
N HIS A 318 -11.43 0.51 7.94
CA HIS A 318 -10.76 1.80 7.83
C HIS A 318 -11.12 2.68 9.02
N ALA A 319 -10.21 2.82 9.99
CA ALA A 319 -10.46 3.47 11.27
C ALA A 319 -10.99 4.91 11.13
N VAL A 320 -10.32 5.73 10.32
CA VAL A 320 -10.73 7.14 10.09
C VAL A 320 -12.12 7.21 9.45
N ALA A 321 -12.43 6.33 8.47
CA ALA A 321 -13.75 6.31 7.85
C ALA A 321 -14.85 5.92 8.84
N CYS A 322 -14.58 4.99 9.77
CA CYS A 322 -15.50 4.69 10.87
C CYS A 322 -15.79 5.94 11.71
N ARG A 323 -14.78 6.71 12.08
CA ARG A 323 -14.92 7.96 12.83
C ARG A 323 -15.69 9.01 12.03
N MET A 324 -15.37 9.21 10.75
CA MET A 324 -16.07 10.18 9.90
C MET A 324 -17.55 9.80 9.73
N LEU A 325 -17.84 8.50 9.52
CA LEU A 325 -19.21 8.00 9.44
C LEU A 325 -19.99 8.24 10.75
N ALA A 326 -19.34 8.06 11.89
CA ALA A 326 -19.93 8.36 13.19
C ALA A 326 -20.29 9.85 13.33
N LEU A 327 -19.42 10.75 12.86
CA LEU A 327 -19.70 12.19 12.85
C LEU A 327 -20.91 12.54 11.97
N LEU A 328 -21.04 11.90 10.80
CA LEU A 328 -22.18 12.09 9.91
C LEU A 328 -23.48 11.65 10.57
N TYR A 329 -23.51 10.48 11.26
CA TYR A 329 -24.65 10.04 12.04
C TYR A 329 -24.97 10.97 13.23
N ARG A 330 -23.94 11.49 13.92
CA ARG A 330 -24.13 12.41 15.05
C ARG A 330 -24.82 13.70 14.64
N HIS A 331 -24.46 14.23 13.46
CA HIS A 331 -24.97 15.52 12.96
C HIS A 331 -26.15 15.38 11.98
N GLY A 332 -26.57 14.19 11.63
CA GLY A 332 -27.64 13.97 10.66
C GLY A 332 -27.30 14.46 9.25
N ARG A 333 -26.00 14.38 8.86
CA ARG A 333 -25.54 14.80 7.53
C ARG A 333 -25.58 13.62 6.56
N GLY A 334 -26.40 13.71 5.52
CA GLY A 334 -26.56 12.65 4.51
C GLY A 334 -27.30 11.40 4.99
N VAL A 335 -27.56 11.31 6.31
CA VAL A 335 -28.35 10.26 6.98
C VAL A 335 -29.16 10.89 8.10
N ALA A 336 -30.22 10.22 8.55
CA ALA A 336 -30.92 10.63 9.76
C ALA A 336 -29.96 10.57 10.96
N ALA A 337 -30.04 11.57 11.86
CA ALA A 337 -29.26 11.60 13.07
C ALA A 337 -29.58 10.37 13.94
N ASP A 338 -28.55 9.62 14.32
CA ASP A 338 -28.66 8.42 15.12
C ASP A 338 -27.46 8.30 16.07
N ALA A 339 -27.71 8.57 17.35
CA ALA A 339 -26.69 8.52 18.40
C ALA A 339 -26.19 7.08 18.66
N GLY A 340 -27.04 6.06 18.40
CA GLY A 340 -26.68 4.65 18.54
C GLY A 340 -25.68 4.24 17.47
N GLN A 341 -25.96 4.57 16.21
CA GLN A 341 -25.05 4.33 15.10
C GLN A 341 -23.75 5.13 15.26
N ALA A 342 -23.83 6.40 15.66
CA ALA A 342 -22.65 7.21 15.93
C ALA A 342 -21.72 6.54 16.94
N ARG A 343 -22.26 6.05 18.06
CA ARG A 343 -21.47 5.30 19.08
C ARG A 343 -20.91 4.00 18.55
N HIS A 344 -21.71 3.24 17.80
CA HIS A 344 -21.25 1.99 17.19
C HIS A 344 -20.00 2.20 16.33
N TRP A 345 -20.04 3.19 15.44
CA TRP A 345 -18.91 3.48 14.56
C TRP A 345 -17.73 4.12 15.27
N LEU A 346 -17.94 4.97 16.30
CA LEU A 346 -16.85 5.46 17.16
C LEU A 346 -16.15 4.31 17.89
N LYS A 347 -16.94 3.38 18.46
CA LYS A 347 -16.39 2.20 19.11
C LYS A 347 -15.54 1.38 18.14
N ARG A 348 -16.04 1.13 16.92
CA ARG A 348 -15.30 0.40 15.90
C ARG A 348 -14.02 1.12 15.48
N ALA A 349 -14.06 2.46 15.33
CA ALA A 349 -12.86 3.26 15.04
C ALA A 349 -11.81 3.14 16.15
N ALA A 350 -12.25 3.21 17.41
CA ALA A 350 -11.39 3.04 18.58
C ALA A 350 -10.75 1.63 18.63
N GLU A 351 -11.53 0.57 18.37
CA GLU A 351 -11.02 -0.80 18.26
C GLU A 351 -9.96 -0.96 17.18
N LEU A 352 -10.06 -0.18 16.11
CA LEU A 352 -9.10 -0.14 15.01
C LEU A 352 -7.90 0.80 15.27
N GLY A 353 -7.82 1.42 16.45
CA GLY A 353 -6.69 2.23 16.88
C GLY A 353 -6.77 3.72 16.54
N ASP A 354 -7.96 4.25 16.18
CA ASP A 354 -8.15 5.71 16.00
C ASP A 354 -8.26 6.40 17.37
N VAL A 355 -7.17 7.07 17.77
CA VAL A 355 -7.09 7.79 19.06
C VAL A 355 -8.12 8.92 19.16
N ALA A 356 -8.41 9.62 18.04
CA ALA A 356 -9.40 10.69 18.03
C ALA A 356 -10.82 10.14 18.29
N ALA A 357 -11.12 8.94 17.78
CA ALA A 357 -12.41 8.31 18.04
C ALA A 357 -12.60 7.95 19.52
N MET A 358 -11.53 7.63 20.24
CA MET A 358 -11.61 7.40 21.70
C MET A 358 -11.99 8.67 22.44
N THR A 359 -11.37 9.79 22.11
CA THR A 359 -11.68 11.10 22.67
C THR A 359 -13.11 11.51 22.33
N ASP A 360 -13.54 11.33 21.08
CA ASP A 360 -14.91 11.62 20.64
C ASP A 360 -15.95 10.73 21.35
N LEU A 361 -15.62 9.47 21.60
CA LEU A 361 -16.47 8.53 22.32
C LEU A 361 -16.62 8.93 23.79
N ALA A 362 -15.52 9.30 24.45
CA ALA A 362 -15.52 9.80 25.81
C ALA A 362 -16.35 11.09 25.94
N ALA A 363 -16.15 12.06 25.02
CA ALA A 363 -16.91 13.29 24.98
C ALA A 363 -18.43 13.03 24.77
N ALA A 364 -18.78 12.07 23.92
CA ALA A 364 -20.18 11.69 23.68
C ALA A 364 -20.86 11.08 24.93
N LEU A 365 -20.10 10.32 25.72
CA LEU A 365 -20.59 9.75 27.00
C LEU A 365 -20.78 10.83 28.06
N VAL A 366 -19.85 11.76 28.18
CA VAL A 366 -19.94 12.90 29.11
C VAL A 366 -21.13 13.82 28.77
N ALA A 367 -21.35 14.12 27.49
CA ALA A 367 -22.44 14.98 27.02
C ALA A 367 -23.85 14.40 27.31
N GLN A 368 -23.96 13.08 27.54
CA GLN A 368 -25.21 12.42 27.91
C GLN A 368 -25.46 12.41 29.41
N GLY A 369 -24.67 13.14 30.22
CA GLY A 369 -24.77 13.16 31.67
C GLY A 369 -24.46 11.83 32.36
N GLN A 370 -23.86 10.93 31.63
CA GLN A 370 -23.39 9.65 32.13
C GLN A 370 -21.96 9.86 32.62
N ASP A 371 -21.78 9.78 33.94
CA ASP A 371 -20.43 9.75 34.51
C ASP A 371 -19.68 8.57 33.87
N ALA A 372 -18.62 8.83 33.15
CA ALA A 372 -17.85 7.79 32.45
C ALA A 372 -17.33 6.68 33.41
N ARG A 373 -17.53 6.89 34.70
CA ARG A 373 -17.11 6.00 35.78
C ARG A 373 -18.16 5.00 36.26
N THR A 374 -19.45 5.15 35.91
CA THR A 374 -20.51 4.47 36.71
C THR A 374 -21.69 3.87 35.95
N THR A 375 -21.73 3.83 34.61
CA THR A 375 -22.89 3.24 33.90
C THR A 375 -22.60 1.86 33.32
N PRO A 376 -23.35 0.81 33.73
CA PRO A 376 -23.15 -0.57 33.27
C PRO A 376 -23.52 -0.80 31.81
N ASP A 377 -24.31 0.09 31.19
CA ASP A 377 -24.94 -0.19 29.88
C ASP A 377 -24.21 0.35 28.64
N THR A 378 -23.17 1.18 28.79
CA THR A 378 -22.31 1.58 27.67
C THR A 378 -20.88 1.83 28.15
N PRO A 379 -20.15 0.79 28.55
CA PRO A 379 -18.74 0.96 28.84
C PRO A 379 -18.01 1.37 27.56
N LEU A 380 -17.01 2.27 27.71
CA LEU A 380 -15.86 2.24 26.81
C LEU A 380 -15.49 0.77 26.59
N PRO A 381 -15.10 0.36 25.38
CA PRO A 381 -14.68 -1.02 25.19
C PRO A 381 -13.72 -1.38 26.31
N ASP A 382 -14.07 -2.41 27.10
CA ASP A 382 -13.14 -2.90 28.12
C ASP A 382 -11.99 -3.57 27.39
N PHE A 383 -10.93 -2.80 27.18
CA PHE A 383 -9.73 -3.29 26.51
C PHE A 383 -8.89 -4.22 27.40
N MET A 384 -9.19 -4.28 28.69
CA MET A 384 -8.41 -5.03 29.67
C MET A 384 -8.37 -6.53 29.37
N PRO A 385 -9.50 -7.23 29.14
CA PRO A 385 -9.47 -8.67 28.85
C PRO A 385 -8.73 -8.99 27.57
N ALA A 386 -8.95 -8.23 26.50
CA ALA A 386 -8.30 -8.42 25.21
C ALA A 386 -6.78 -8.12 25.29
N ALA A 387 -6.40 -7.05 25.98
CA ALA A 387 -5.00 -6.70 26.24
C ALA A 387 -4.29 -7.77 27.08
N GLN A 388 -4.96 -8.32 28.09
CA GLN A 388 -4.46 -9.43 28.90
C GLN A 388 -4.29 -10.72 28.08
N ALA A 389 -5.22 -10.98 27.16
CA ALA A 389 -5.18 -12.10 26.22
C ALA A 389 -4.07 -11.96 25.16
N GLY A 390 -3.43 -10.78 25.07
CA GLY A 390 -2.28 -10.54 24.20
C GLY A 390 -2.58 -9.75 22.93
N ASP A 391 -3.80 -9.21 22.78
CA ASP A 391 -4.13 -8.32 21.67
C ASP A 391 -3.31 -7.02 21.75
N PRO A 392 -2.43 -6.73 20.77
CA PRO A 392 -1.56 -5.57 20.85
C PRO A 392 -2.30 -4.24 20.61
N VAL A 393 -3.40 -4.24 19.86
CA VAL A 393 -4.21 -3.04 19.62
C VAL A 393 -5.02 -2.72 20.88
N ALA A 394 -5.59 -3.72 21.52
CA ALA A 394 -6.27 -3.54 22.81
C ALA A 394 -5.29 -3.06 23.89
N ALA A 395 -4.05 -3.56 23.91
CA ALA A 395 -3.01 -3.09 24.82
C ALA A 395 -2.65 -1.61 24.60
N PHE A 396 -2.57 -1.17 23.33
CA PHE A 396 -2.37 0.23 22.97
C PHE A 396 -3.54 1.11 23.43
N ASN A 397 -4.77 0.69 23.15
CA ASN A 397 -5.97 1.42 23.51
C ASN A 397 -6.15 1.54 25.04
N LEU A 398 -5.84 0.46 25.75
CA LEU A 398 -5.82 0.47 27.22
C LEU A 398 -4.75 1.45 27.76
N ALA A 399 -3.57 1.47 27.15
CA ALA A 399 -2.50 2.39 27.53
C ALA A 399 -2.91 3.85 27.35
N VAL A 400 -3.55 4.20 26.23
CA VAL A 400 -4.08 5.55 26.00
C VAL A 400 -5.17 5.90 27.03
N SER A 401 -6.10 4.98 27.30
CA SER A 401 -7.16 5.19 28.30
C SER A 401 -6.60 5.41 29.70
N LEU A 402 -5.57 4.68 30.08
CA LEU A 402 -4.87 4.85 31.37
C LEU A 402 -4.04 6.14 31.44
N HIS A 403 -3.44 6.56 30.31
CA HIS A 403 -2.66 7.81 30.26
C HIS A 403 -3.58 9.03 30.42
N ASP A 404 -4.65 9.11 29.63
CA ASP A 404 -5.53 10.27 29.58
C ASP A 404 -6.66 10.24 30.65
N GLY A 405 -6.79 9.13 31.38
CA GLY A 405 -7.84 8.95 32.39
C GLY A 405 -9.22 8.77 31.77
N VAL A 406 -9.30 8.27 30.54
CA VAL A 406 -10.55 8.11 29.80
C VAL A 406 -11.22 6.80 30.20
N GLY A 407 -12.37 6.89 30.89
CA GLY A 407 -13.13 5.74 31.38
C GLY A 407 -12.53 5.00 32.58
N MET A 408 -11.37 5.45 33.07
CA MET A 408 -10.70 4.91 34.25
C MET A 408 -9.84 5.99 34.90
N VAL A 409 -9.31 5.72 36.08
CA VAL A 409 -8.39 6.65 36.75
C VAL A 409 -7.08 6.65 35.99
N ALA A 410 -6.55 7.85 35.69
CA ALA A 410 -5.26 7.99 35.05
C ALA A 410 -4.15 7.33 35.86
N ASP A 411 -3.36 6.49 35.21
CA ASP A 411 -2.19 5.84 35.79
C ASP A 411 -1.08 5.79 34.71
N PRO A 412 -0.22 6.81 34.66
CA PRO A 412 0.84 6.88 33.66
C PRO A 412 1.83 5.71 33.73
N VAL A 413 2.05 5.13 34.92
CA VAL A 413 2.98 3.99 35.08
C VAL A 413 2.41 2.73 34.44
N GLN A 414 1.13 2.43 34.71
CA GLN A 414 0.47 1.32 34.05
C GLN A 414 0.34 1.59 32.52
N ALA A 415 -0.02 2.81 32.14
CA ALA A 415 -0.09 3.23 30.73
C ALA A 415 1.23 2.92 30.00
N ALA A 416 2.36 3.33 30.54
CA ALA A 416 3.66 3.07 29.97
C ALA A 416 3.99 1.58 29.86
N SER A 417 3.56 0.77 30.83
CA SER A 417 3.77 -0.68 30.80
C SER A 417 3.00 -1.36 29.65
N TRP A 418 1.74 -0.97 29.44
CA TRP A 418 0.91 -1.46 28.34
C TRP A 418 1.36 -0.91 26.98
N MET A 419 1.75 0.39 26.94
CA MET A 419 2.31 1.00 25.75
C MET A 419 3.57 0.27 25.27
N ARG A 420 4.47 -0.09 26.18
CA ARG A 420 5.67 -0.89 25.91
C ARG A 420 5.32 -2.27 25.35
N ARG A 421 4.26 -2.92 25.90
CA ARG A 421 3.81 -4.23 25.42
C ARG A 421 3.29 -4.15 23.98
N ALA A 422 2.46 -3.15 23.69
CA ALA A 422 1.94 -2.88 22.36
C ALA A 422 3.06 -2.54 21.35
N ALA A 423 4.02 -1.69 21.76
CA ALA A 423 5.19 -1.33 20.97
C ALA A 423 6.07 -2.55 20.62
N ARG A 424 6.32 -3.45 21.59
CA ARG A 424 7.05 -4.70 21.35
C ARG A 424 6.34 -5.62 20.37
N ALA A 425 5.02 -5.59 20.34
CA ALA A 425 4.21 -6.34 19.41
C ALA A 425 4.08 -5.69 18.02
N GLY A 426 4.73 -4.53 17.80
CA GLY A 426 4.81 -3.89 16.48
C GLY A 426 3.68 -2.90 16.17
N VAL A 427 2.93 -2.44 17.17
CA VAL A 427 1.96 -1.35 16.98
C VAL A 427 2.71 -0.04 16.79
N VAL A 428 2.72 0.49 15.57
CA VAL A 428 3.54 1.65 15.19
C VAL A 428 3.24 2.90 16.04
N ASN A 429 1.96 3.16 16.30
CA ASN A 429 1.56 4.26 17.19
C ASN A 429 2.07 4.05 18.62
N ALA A 430 2.08 2.81 19.12
CA ALA A 430 2.60 2.51 20.44
C ALA A 430 4.13 2.68 20.51
N GLU A 431 4.86 2.36 19.44
CA GLU A 431 6.31 2.62 19.34
C GLU A 431 6.61 4.11 19.48
N TYR A 432 5.85 4.95 18.77
CA TYR A 432 5.96 6.41 18.83
C TYR A 432 5.63 6.96 20.23
N TRP A 433 4.48 6.59 20.77
CA TRP A 433 4.04 7.07 22.08
C TRP A 433 4.95 6.60 23.20
N TYR A 434 5.39 5.33 23.18
CA TYR A 434 6.35 4.83 24.17
C TYR A 434 7.71 5.54 24.07
N GLY A 435 8.17 5.82 22.85
CA GLY A 435 9.36 6.63 22.61
C GLY A 435 9.23 8.04 23.21
N ARG A 436 8.06 8.68 23.06
CA ARG A 436 7.79 9.98 23.68
C ARG A 436 7.74 9.91 25.21
N MET A 437 7.07 8.91 25.78
CA MET A 437 7.05 8.69 27.24
C MET A 437 8.44 8.55 27.81
N LEU A 438 9.35 7.85 27.11
CA LEU A 438 10.76 7.73 27.50
C LEU A 438 11.53 9.06 27.38
N LEU A 439 11.20 9.94 26.43
CA LEU A 439 11.81 11.27 26.31
C LEU A 439 11.39 12.22 27.42
N GLU A 440 10.11 12.16 27.80
CA GLU A 440 9.50 13.07 28.74
C GLU A 440 9.58 12.58 30.20
N GLY A 441 9.88 11.28 30.37
CA GLY A 441 9.88 10.63 31.71
C GLY A 441 8.47 10.40 32.22
N ASP A 442 7.47 10.27 31.32
CA ASP A 442 6.08 10.13 31.68
C ASP A 442 5.72 8.66 31.95
N GLY A 443 5.42 8.35 33.22
CA GLY A 443 5.15 6.99 33.68
C GLY A 443 6.33 6.01 33.62
N VAL A 444 7.48 6.45 33.09
CA VAL A 444 8.74 5.70 33.02
C VAL A 444 9.92 6.63 33.30
N PRO A 445 11.04 6.12 33.84
CA PRO A 445 12.27 6.93 33.91
C PRO A 445 12.69 7.41 32.53
N MET A 446 13.14 8.67 32.46
CA MET A 446 13.62 9.25 31.21
C MET A 446 14.82 8.46 30.69
N ASP A 447 14.75 8.02 29.45
CA ASP A 447 15.80 7.30 28.74
C ASP A 447 15.84 7.69 27.27
N VAL A 448 16.70 8.64 26.97
CA VAL A 448 16.78 9.25 25.62
C VAL A 448 17.33 8.26 24.58
N ALA A 449 18.20 7.31 25.00
CA ALA A 449 18.77 6.34 24.08
C ALA A 449 17.71 5.33 23.61
N HIS A 450 16.95 4.76 24.54
CA HIS A 450 15.85 3.87 24.20
C HIS A 450 14.70 4.63 23.50
N ALA A 451 14.44 5.88 23.89
CA ALA A 451 13.45 6.71 23.22
C ALA A 451 13.77 6.87 21.72
N ARG A 452 15.04 7.23 21.41
CA ARG A 452 15.50 7.34 20.03
C ARG A 452 15.32 6.03 19.26
N HIS A 453 15.67 4.91 19.84
CA HIS A 453 15.50 3.59 19.22
C HIS A 453 14.03 3.33 18.83
N TRP A 454 13.08 3.56 19.74
CA TRP A 454 11.65 3.35 19.45
C TRP A 454 11.10 4.33 18.42
N LEU A 455 11.52 5.59 18.48
CA LEU A 455 11.10 6.61 17.51
C LEU A 455 11.66 6.34 16.11
N GLU A 456 12.92 5.90 16.01
CA GLU A 456 13.51 5.48 14.73
C GLU A 456 12.82 4.25 14.16
N ARG A 457 12.39 3.31 14.99
CA ARG A 457 11.63 2.16 14.58
C ARG A 457 10.24 2.56 14.04
N ALA A 458 9.51 3.42 14.75
CA ALA A 458 8.24 3.96 14.29
C ALA A 458 8.40 4.78 12.99
N ALA A 459 9.49 5.53 12.86
CA ALA A 459 9.84 6.25 11.64
C ALA A 459 10.12 5.29 10.47
N GLY A 460 10.79 4.16 10.73
CA GLY A 460 11.03 3.10 9.74
C GLY A 460 9.73 2.45 9.23
N HIS A 461 8.69 2.42 10.06
CA HIS A 461 7.33 2.02 9.65
C HIS A 461 6.53 3.12 8.95
N GLY A 462 7.14 4.29 8.71
CA GLY A 462 6.53 5.38 7.94
C GLY A 462 5.63 6.30 8.73
N LEU A 463 5.72 6.35 10.06
CA LEU A 463 4.97 7.32 10.86
C LEU A 463 5.65 8.71 10.78
N ALA A 464 4.99 9.67 10.13
CA ALA A 464 5.56 11.00 9.86
C ALA A 464 5.95 11.77 11.12
N ASP A 465 5.15 11.68 12.20
CA ASP A 465 5.46 12.30 13.48
C ASP A 465 6.72 11.73 14.12
N ALA A 466 6.89 10.41 14.02
CA ALA A 466 8.09 9.73 14.50
C ALA A 466 9.33 10.17 13.71
N CYS A 467 9.20 10.36 12.38
CA CYS A 467 10.28 10.86 11.54
C CYS A 467 10.77 12.24 11.99
N VAL A 468 9.84 13.16 12.32
CA VAL A 468 10.20 14.50 12.79
C VAL A 468 10.99 14.44 14.10
N VAL A 469 10.49 13.71 15.08
CA VAL A 469 11.15 13.61 16.41
C VAL A 469 12.46 12.86 16.32
N ALA A 470 12.51 11.75 15.59
CA ALA A 470 13.74 10.97 15.39
C ALA A 470 14.82 11.81 14.65
N ALA A 471 14.42 12.60 13.64
CA ALA A 471 15.31 13.49 12.93
C ALA A 471 15.92 14.56 13.87
N GLN A 472 15.11 15.15 14.73
CA GLN A 472 15.60 16.11 15.72
C GLN A 472 16.60 15.48 16.69
N LEU A 473 16.33 14.27 17.19
CA LEU A 473 17.25 13.56 18.08
C LEU A 473 18.58 13.24 17.39
N ARG A 474 18.57 12.84 16.13
CA ARG A 474 19.78 12.62 15.32
C ARG A 474 20.59 13.90 15.12
N LEU A 475 19.91 14.99 14.84
CA LEU A 475 20.51 16.30 14.60
C LEU A 475 21.22 16.82 15.86
N GLU A 476 20.58 16.68 17.02
CA GLU A 476 21.11 17.13 18.31
C GLU A 476 22.12 16.14 18.91
N GLY A 477 22.18 14.90 18.41
CA GLY A 477 23.02 13.84 19.00
C GLY A 477 22.48 13.32 20.34
N LYS A 478 21.19 13.49 20.59
CA LYS A 478 20.52 12.99 21.79
C LYS A 478 20.21 11.50 21.63
N GLY A 479 20.58 10.72 22.63
CA GLY A 479 20.39 9.26 22.62
C GLY A 479 21.32 8.48 21.69
N GLY A 480 22.34 9.14 21.08
CA GLY A 480 23.30 8.52 20.18
C GLY A 480 24.16 9.55 19.44
N PRO A 481 25.02 9.13 18.51
CA PRO A 481 25.84 10.06 17.75
C PRO A 481 24.98 11.01 16.90
N ARG A 482 25.52 12.20 16.64
CA ARG A 482 24.94 13.13 15.65
C ARG A 482 25.00 12.52 14.27
N ASP A 483 23.91 12.63 13.52
CA ASP A 483 23.77 12.14 12.15
C ASP A 483 22.94 13.12 11.32
N HIS A 484 23.62 14.09 10.72
CA HIS A 484 22.99 15.12 9.91
C HIS A 484 22.34 14.56 8.64
N ALA A 485 23.00 13.57 8.00
CA ALA A 485 22.48 12.96 6.78
C ALA A 485 21.22 12.15 7.05
N GLY A 486 21.22 11.32 8.09
CA GLY A 486 20.04 10.56 8.49
C GLY A 486 18.91 11.45 9.01
N ALA A 487 19.22 12.57 9.68
CA ALA A 487 18.20 13.55 10.08
C ALA A 487 17.54 14.21 8.87
N LEU A 488 18.35 14.61 7.86
CA LEU A 488 17.86 15.21 6.63
C LEU A 488 16.91 14.25 5.89
N ALA A 489 17.29 12.97 5.75
CA ALA A 489 16.46 11.96 5.09
C ALA A 489 15.12 11.77 5.81
N LEU A 490 15.11 11.72 7.14
CA LEU A 490 13.88 11.60 7.93
C LEU A 490 12.97 12.84 7.80
N TYR A 491 13.54 14.05 7.83
CA TYR A 491 12.76 15.27 7.59
C TYR A 491 12.20 15.32 6.18
N GLN A 492 12.97 14.92 5.15
CA GLN A 492 12.49 14.84 3.78
C GLN A 492 11.31 13.86 3.68
N HIS A 493 11.43 12.70 4.32
CA HIS A 493 10.34 11.73 4.33
C HIS A 493 9.07 12.29 4.99
N ALA A 494 9.19 12.91 6.17
CA ALA A 494 8.06 13.54 6.86
C ALA A 494 7.45 14.71 6.05
N ALA A 495 8.28 15.51 5.39
CA ALA A 495 7.84 16.61 4.54
C ALA A 495 7.06 16.12 3.30
N HIS A 496 7.49 15.02 2.68
CA HIS A 496 6.74 14.37 1.59
C HIS A 496 5.39 13.79 2.06
N MET A 497 5.29 13.44 3.33
CA MET A 497 4.02 13.04 3.95
C MET A 497 3.17 14.24 4.41
N GLY A 498 3.56 15.46 4.06
CA GLY A 498 2.79 16.67 4.33
C GLY A 498 3.02 17.30 5.70
N ARG A 499 4.03 16.87 6.47
CA ARG A 499 4.30 17.49 7.78
C ARG A 499 4.98 18.85 7.63
N ALA A 500 4.24 19.88 7.96
CA ALA A 500 4.66 21.27 7.83
C ALA A 500 5.86 21.61 8.74
N GLU A 501 5.97 20.98 9.92
CA GLU A 501 7.11 21.12 10.82
C GLU A 501 8.41 20.56 10.19
N ALA A 502 8.31 19.45 9.47
CA ALA A 502 9.46 18.90 8.74
C ALA A 502 9.91 19.81 7.60
N MET A 503 8.96 20.44 6.89
CA MET A 503 9.27 21.42 5.84
C MET A 503 9.99 22.63 6.42
N PHE A 504 9.54 23.14 7.58
CA PHE A 504 10.24 24.21 8.29
C PHE A 504 11.66 23.79 8.67
N SER A 505 11.82 22.61 9.27
CA SER A 505 13.13 22.09 9.70
C SER A 505 14.09 21.94 8.52
N LEU A 506 13.62 21.43 7.37
CA LEU A 506 14.41 21.37 6.13
C LEU A 506 14.82 22.77 5.66
N GLY A 507 13.89 23.73 5.65
CA GLY A 507 14.20 25.11 5.31
C GLY A 507 15.27 25.72 6.21
N ALA A 508 15.21 25.45 7.51
CA ALA A 508 16.20 25.90 8.49
C ALA A 508 17.57 25.24 8.28
N LEU A 509 17.60 23.94 8.01
CA LEU A 509 18.85 23.19 7.74
C LEU A 509 19.52 23.71 6.47
N TYR A 510 18.80 23.81 5.35
CA TYR A 510 19.33 24.36 4.10
C TYR A 510 19.63 25.86 4.19
N GLY A 511 19.04 26.57 5.15
CA GLY A 511 19.36 27.96 5.44
C GLY A 511 20.71 28.18 6.16
N GLY A 512 21.44 27.12 6.45
CA GLY A 512 22.74 27.14 7.15
C GLY A 512 22.63 26.81 8.64
N GLY A 513 21.57 26.11 9.06
CA GLY A 513 21.45 25.59 10.43
C GLY A 513 22.35 24.36 10.65
N HIS A 514 22.81 24.19 11.89
CA HIS A 514 23.57 23.00 12.34
C HIS A 514 24.83 22.67 11.53
N ASP A 515 25.62 23.68 11.18
CA ASP A 515 26.92 23.55 10.49
C ASP A 515 26.85 22.92 9.08
N LEU A 516 25.66 22.88 8.47
CA LEU A 516 25.49 22.44 7.10
C LEU A 516 25.79 23.57 6.11
N PRO A 517 26.39 23.29 4.95
CA PRO A 517 26.59 24.31 3.93
C PRO A 517 25.22 24.84 3.45
N PRO A 518 25.04 26.18 3.44
CA PRO A 518 23.74 26.76 3.10
C PRO A 518 23.42 26.61 1.61
N ASP A 519 22.22 26.10 1.33
CA ASP A 519 21.56 26.19 0.03
C ASP A 519 20.28 27.03 0.17
N ARG A 520 20.42 28.33 -0.07
CA ARG A 520 19.34 29.29 0.12
C ARG A 520 18.16 29.08 -0.83
N ALA A 521 18.40 28.50 -2.02
CA ALA A 521 17.35 28.20 -2.99
C ALA A 521 16.48 27.04 -2.48
N LEU A 522 17.10 25.97 -2.01
CA LEU A 522 16.38 24.86 -1.36
C LEU A 522 15.70 25.30 -0.06
N ALA A 523 16.33 26.17 0.73
CA ALA A 523 15.72 26.72 1.94
C ALA A 523 14.43 27.50 1.61
N LEU A 524 14.47 28.37 0.59
CA LEU A 524 13.29 29.10 0.12
C LEU A 524 12.18 28.16 -0.35
N HIS A 525 12.54 27.13 -1.11
CA HIS A 525 11.59 26.12 -1.58
C HIS A 525 10.85 25.45 -0.41
N TRP A 526 11.58 24.99 0.59
CA TRP A 526 10.97 24.31 1.73
C TRP A 526 10.17 25.24 2.63
N PHE A 527 10.64 26.49 2.85
CA PHE A 527 9.85 27.49 3.57
C PHE A 527 8.55 27.83 2.84
N MET A 528 8.58 27.90 1.51
CA MET A 528 7.38 28.13 0.71
C MET A 528 6.36 27.00 0.88
N ARG A 529 6.79 25.75 0.74
CA ARG A 529 5.93 24.59 0.97
C ARG A 529 5.38 24.52 2.39
N GLY A 530 6.21 24.83 3.39
CA GLY A 530 5.78 24.86 4.79
C GLY A 530 4.80 26.00 5.08
N ALA A 531 4.97 27.15 4.43
CA ALA A 531 4.08 28.30 4.55
C ALA A 531 2.70 28.00 3.91
N GLU A 532 2.68 27.38 2.74
CA GLU A 532 1.46 26.91 2.06
C GLU A 532 0.74 25.84 2.88
N ALA A 533 1.48 24.99 3.59
CA ALA A 533 0.93 24.00 4.54
C ALA A 533 0.49 24.62 5.90
N GLY A 534 0.51 25.95 6.02
CA GLY A 534 0.01 26.68 7.19
C GLY A 534 0.99 26.79 8.37
N ASN A 535 2.26 26.42 8.23
CA ASN A 535 3.23 26.55 9.30
C ASN A 535 3.64 28.00 9.50
N ALA A 536 3.32 28.56 10.67
CA ALA A 536 3.55 29.98 10.99
C ALA A 536 5.04 30.40 10.96
N LEU A 537 5.94 29.52 11.38
CA LEU A 537 7.37 29.77 11.34
C LEU A 537 7.91 29.76 9.90
N SER A 538 7.39 28.87 9.06
CA SER A 538 7.71 28.85 7.63
C SER A 538 7.21 30.14 6.93
N GLN A 539 5.99 30.59 7.25
CA GLN A 539 5.45 31.84 6.74
C GLN A 539 6.34 33.02 7.11
N PHE A 540 6.80 33.09 8.35
CA PHE A 540 7.73 34.10 8.83
C PHE A 540 9.07 34.07 8.09
N MET A 541 9.69 32.87 7.98
CA MET A 541 10.98 32.75 7.30
C MET A 541 10.87 33.03 5.81
N LEU A 542 9.80 32.60 5.15
CA LEU A 542 9.52 32.91 3.75
C LEU A 542 9.40 34.43 3.55
N GLY A 543 8.64 35.12 4.42
CA GLY A 543 8.53 36.57 4.38
C GLY A 543 9.89 37.27 4.51
N ARG A 544 10.74 36.82 5.43
CA ARG A 544 12.12 37.33 5.59
C ARG A 544 13.01 37.07 4.37
N TYR A 545 12.92 35.88 3.77
CA TYR A 545 13.70 35.54 2.58
C TYR A 545 13.32 36.41 1.39
N LEU A 546 12.02 36.65 1.20
CA LEU A 546 11.50 37.52 0.14
C LEU A 546 11.82 39.03 0.41
N ALA A 547 11.72 39.46 1.67
CA ALA A 547 12.03 40.86 2.03
C ALA A 547 13.51 41.23 1.84
N LYS A 548 14.41 40.25 2.12
CA LYS A 548 15.86 40.49 2.08
C LYS A 548 16.52 39.97 0.78
N GLY A 549 15.77 39.34 -0.11
CA GLY A 549 16.29 38.78 -1.35
C GLY A 549 17.34 37.67 -1.13
N LEU A 550 17.18 36.84 -0.08
CA LEU A 550 18.22 35.88 0.34
C LEU A 550 18.44 34.74 -0.66
N ALA A 551 17.46 34.43 -1.49
CA ALA A 551 17.51 33.36 -2.50
C ALA A 551 17.02 33.81 -3.89
N GLY A 552 16.89 35.11 -4.13
CA GLY A 552 16.40 35.69 -5.39
C GLY A 552 16.13 37.17 -5.27
N PRO A 553 15.44 37.79 -6.22
CA PRO A 553 15.11 39.22 -6.15
C PRO A 553 14.19 39.52 -4.95
N VAL A 554 14.31 40.73 -4.43
CA VAL A 554 13.44 41.22 -3.36
C VAL A 554 12.00 41.36 -3.87
N ASP A 555 11.06 40.71 -3.18
CA ASP A 555 9.62 40.81 -3.44
C ASP A 555 8.91 41.31 -2.16
N ARG A 556 8.77 42.63 -2.05
CA ARG A 556 8.16 43.28 -0.88
C ARG A 556 6.67 42.99 -0.74
N GLY A 557 5.95 42.78 -1.86
CA GLY A 557 4.51 42.51 -1.85
C GLY A 557 4.22 41.15 -1.24
N ARG A 558 4.88 40.11 -1.76
CA ARG A 558 4.74 38.74 -1.22
C ARG A 558 5.34 38.63 0.18
N ALA A 559 6.43 39.33 0.47
CA ALA A 559 7.01 39.34 1.81
C ALA A 559 6.00 39.87 2.85
N ARG A 560 5.32 41.00 2.57
CA ARG A 560 4.31 41.59 3.45
C ARG A 560 3.15 40.61 3.69
N TYR A 561 2.62 40.01 2.63
CA TYR A 561 1.55 39.03 2.74
C TYR A 561 1.91 37.89 3.71
N TRP A 562 3.07 37.23 3.55
CA TRP A 562 3.46 36.13 4.39
C TRP A 562 3.79 36.53 5.83
N LEU A 563 4.36 37.71 6.04
CA LEU A 563 4.61 38.25 7.38
C LEU A 563 3.30 38.59 8.10
N GLU A 564 2.28 39.09 7.41
CA GLU A 564 0.94 39.33 7.96
C GLU A 564 0.28 38.03 8.39
N GLN A 565 0.37 36.97 7.56
CA GLN A 565 -0.11 35.63 7.92
C GLN A 565 0.61 35.07 9.16
N ALA A 566 1.93 35.19 9.23
CA ALA A 566 2.70 34.76 10.39
C ALA A 566 2.35 35.58 11.65
N ALA A 567 2.12 36.89 11.52
CA ALA A 567 1.69 37.76 12.62
C ALA A 567 0.29 37.40 13.13
N ALA A 568 -0.63 37.04 12.22
CA ALA A 568 -1.97 36.56 12.57
C ALA A 568 -1.91 35.22 13.37
N HIS A 569 -0.94 34.37 13.07
CA HIS A 569 -0.66 33.16 13.83
C HIS A 569 0.19 33.38 15.11
N GLY A 570 0.45 34.63 15.49
CA GLY A 570 1.09 34.99 16.76
C GLY A 570 2.62 34.96 16.76
N VAL A 571 3.28 34.90 15.60
CA VAL A 571 4.76 34.98 15.51
C VAL A 571 5.22 36.41 15.79
N ARG A 572 5.79 36.66 16.97
CA ARG A 572 6.17 38.01 17.44
C ARG A 572 7.11 38.74 16.49
N GLY A 573 8.16 38.09 16.00
CA GLY A 573 9.12 38.68 15.08
C GLY A 573 8.56 39.07 13.71
N ALA A 574 7.35 38.63 13.34
CA ALA A 574 6.71 38.99 12.07
C ALA A 574 6.23 40.46 12.08
N ARG A 575 5.73 40.92 13.22
CA ARG A 575 5.33 42.34 13.37
C ARG A 575 6.54 43.28 13.30
N ASP A 576 7.63 42.90 13.94
CA ASP A 576 8.86 43.71 13.93
C ASP A 576 9.41 43.89 12.51
N GLU A 577 9.42 42.78 11.70
CA GLU A 577 9.86 42.83 10.30
C GLU A 577 8.88 43.65 9.41
N LEU A 578 7.56 43.62 9.68
CA LEU A 578 6.57 44.44 8.99
C LEU A 578 6.79 45.94 9.28
N ASP A 579 7.03 46.30 10.55
CA ASP A 579 7.33 47.66 10.96
C ASP A 579 8.63 48.20 10.33
N HIS A 580 9.66 47.33 10.25
CA HIS A 580 10.90 47.64 9.55
C HIS A 580 10.68 47.90 8.04
N MET A 581 9.85 47.08 7.39
CA MET A 581 9.53 47.23 5.98
C MET A 581 8.77 48.55 5.72
N THR A 582 7.82 48.89 6.58
CA THR A 582 7.03 50.14 6.47
C THR A 582 7.91 51.36 6.59
N ARG A 583 8.80 51.42 7.59
CA ARG A 583 9.77 52.55 7.77
C ARG A 583 10.73 52.65 6.59
N ALA A 584 11.17 51.53 6.01
CA ALA A 584 12.06 51.55 4.84
C ALA A 584 11.33 52.04 3.57
N ASP A 585 10.02 51.81 3.45
CA ASP A 585 9.21 52.33 2.35
C ASP A 585 8.97 53.84 2.48
N GLU A 586 8.76 54.34 3.71
CA GLU A 586 8.64 55.78 4.01
C GLU A 586 9.92 56.56 3.68
N HIS A 587 11.09 55.98 3.96
CA HIS A 587 12.38 56.62 3.69
C HIS A 587 12.81 56.55 2.21
N ALA A 588 12.27 55.62 1.44
CA ALA A 588 12.52 55.47 0.01
C ALA A 588 11.60 56.35 -0.85
N GLY A 589 10.50 56.88 -0.27
CA GLY A 589 9.53 57.75 -0.92
C GLY A 589 9.73 59.27 -0.60
N SER A 590 10.66 59.57 0.31
CA SER A 590 11.11 60.94 0.65
C SER A 590 12.43 61.24 -0.07
#